data_92f86f69785dba559212f46acb3d79f1
#
_entry.id   92f86f69785dba559212f46acb3d79f1
#
_cell.length_a   1.000
_cell.length_b   1.000
_cell.length_c   1.000
_cell.angle_alpha   90.00
_cell.angle_beta   90.00
_cell.angle_gamma   90.00
#
_symmetry.space_group_name_H-M   'P 1'
#
loop_
_entity.id
_entity.type
_entity.pdbx_description
1 polymer ?
#
loop_
_entity_poly.entity_id
_entity_poly.type
_entity_poly.pdbx_seq_one_letter_code
_entity_poly.pdbx_strand_id
1 'polypeptide(L)'
;MKATQIARIVILTLAVASASCGSTVRQGTGTSFLIINELEFARGDDPETFSANLLSDVVTVVDDIPTIFNDLGRVTFSLGLKDPGPAGSPTQPAQNQFITVDRYHVRFFRADGRNTQGVDVPYEFDGAFTVTVGSSQTEAGFTIVRNIAKREAPLQALSSNGVILSTIAEITFYGRDQTGHEVVATARTSVDFANFGD
;
A
#
# COMPACT_ATOMS: atom_id res chain seq x y z
N MET A 1 -13.78 33.24 -44.06
CA MET A 1 -12.61 32.85 -43.22
C MET A 1 -12.92 32.67 -41.73
N LYS A 2 -13.95 33.28 -41.09
CA LYS A 2 -14.25 33.15 -39.66
C LYS A 2 -14.94 31.83 -39.27
N ALA A 3 -15.83 31.27 -40.08
CA ALA A 3 -16.57 30.06 -39.82
C ALA A 3 -15.68 28.81 -39.77
N THR A 4 -14.69 28.72 -40.64
CA THR A 4 -13.76 27.56 -40.72
C THR A 4 -12.77 27.51 -39.56
N GLN A 5 -12.42 28.63 -38.97
CA GLN A 5 -11.57 28.69 -37.78
C GLN A 5 -12.33 28.26 -36.51
N ILE A 6 -13.60 28.67 -36.38
CA ILE A 6 -14.42 28.27 -35.26
C ILE A 6 -14.69 26.75 -35.27
N ALA A 7 -14.94 26.16 -36.43
CA ALA A 7 -15.12 24.70 -36.55
C ALA A 7 -13.85 23.93 -36.18
N ARG A 8 -12.66 24.43 -36.51
CA ARG A 8 -11.38 23.78 -36.14
C ARG A 8 -11.10 23.85 -34.63
N ILE A 9 -11.46 24.94 -33.96
CA ILE A 9 -11.30 25.10 -32.50
C ILE A 9 -12.26 24.17 -31.75
N VAL A 10 -13.51 24.05 -32.21
CA VAL A 10 -14.51 23.15 -31.60
C VAL A 10 -14.10 21.67 -31.74
N ILE A 11 -13.54 21.28 -32.90
CA ILE A 11 -13.06 19.90 -33.11
C ILE A 11 -11.83 19.63 -32.24
N LEU A 12 -10.93 20.58 -32.03
CA LEU A 12 -9.75 20.41 -31.19
C LEU A 12 -10.10 20.31 -29.71
N THR A 13 -11.08 21.07 -29.23
CA THR A 13 -11.57 21.00 -27.86
C THR A 13 -12.32 19.69 -27.56
N LEU A 14 -13.04 19.14 -28.53
CA LEU A 14 -13.73 17.85 -28.38
C LEU A 14 -12.74 16.67 -28.31
N ALA A 15 -11.62 16.74 -29.02
CA ALA A 15 -10.60 15.71 -29.04
C ALA A 15 -9.79 15.62 -27.73
N VAL A 16 -9.64 16.74 -26.99
CA VAL A 16 -8.94 16.77 -25.68
C VAL A 16 -9.81 16.21 -24.56
N ALA A 17 -11.14 16.31 -24.65
CA ALA A 17 -12.06 15.80 -23.63
C ALA A 17 -12.14 14.25 -23.61
N SER A 18 -11.75 13.56 -24.69
CA SER A 18 -11.78 12.09 -24.76
C SER A 18 -10.52 11.40 -24.20
N ALA A 19 -9.45 12.13 -23.91
CA ALA A 19 -8.21 11.56 -23.40
C ALA A 19 -8.17 11.41 -21.86
N SER A 20 -9.13 11.98 -21.12
CA SER A 20 -9.11 12.07 -19.66
C SER A 20 -9.80 10.92 -18.91
N CYS A 21 -10.47 10.00 -19.59
CA CYS A 21 -11.33 8.99 -18.93
C CYS A 21 -10.71 7.58 -18.77
N GLY A 22 -9.43 7.40 -19.09
CA GLY A 22 -8.84 6.05 -19.17
C GLY A 22 -8.70 5.31 -17.84
N SER A 23 -8.29 5.99 -16.77
CA SER A 23 -7.99 5.34 -15.49
C SER A 23 -9.23 5.12 -14.61
N THR A 24 -10.12 6.10 -14.52
CA THR A 24 -11.34 6.02 -13.69
C THR A 24 -12.33 5.00 -14.23
N VAL A 25 -12.40 4.83 -15.56
CA VAL A 25 -13.24 3.82 -16.21
C VAL A 25 -12.71 2.40 -15.98
N ARG A 26 -11.40 2.21 -15.91
CA ARG A 26 -10.77 0.90 -15.67
C ARG A 26 -10.98 0.39 -14.24
N GLN A 27 -10.87 1.25 -13.23
CA GLN A 27 -11.05 0.87 -11.82
C GLN A 27 -12.49 0.47 -11.48
N GLY A 28 -13.48 0.96 -12.21
CA GLY A 28 -14.90 0.68 -11.95
C GLY A 28 -15.49 -0.53 -12.67
N THR A 29 -14.85 -1.04 -13.73
CA THR A 29 -15.44 -1.98 -14.69
C THR A 29 -15.09 -3.45 -14.45
N GLY A 30 -14.09 -3.77 -13.63
CA GLY A 30 -13.76 -5.15 -13.26
C GLY A 30 -14.90 -5.83 -12.52
N THR A 31 -15.06 -7.13 -12.72
CA THR A 31 -16.09 -7.96 -12.06
C THR A 31 -15.69 -8.44 -10.67
N SER A 32 -14.44 -8.25 -10.30
CA SER A 32 -13.83 -8.63 -9.02
C SER A 32 -13.20 -7.44 -8.31
N PHE A 33 -12.96 -7.58 -7.01
CA PHE A 33 -12.24 -6.64 -6.17
C PHE A 33 -11.37 -7.38 -5.15
N LEU A 34 -10.33 -6.70 -4.67
CA LEU A 34 -9.38 -7.22 -3.69
C LEU A 34 -9.87 -6.91 -2.28
N ILE A 35 -9.85 -7.91 -1.40
CA ILE A 35 -10.15 -7.79 0.02
C ILE A 35 -8.87 -8.05 0.80
N ILE A 36 -8.53 -7.15 1.74
CA ILE A 36 -7.49 -7.36 2.73
C ILE A 36 -8.17 -7.98 3.95
N ASN A 37 -7.90 -9.25 4.22
CA ASN A 37 -8.48 -9.96 5.37
C ASN A 37 -7.67 -9.71 6.64
N GLU A 38 -6.35 -9.71 6.49
CA GLU A 38 -5.43 -9.59 7.60
C GLU A 38 -4.19 -8.80 7.18
N LEU A 39 -3.67 -7.99 8.09
CA LEU A 39 -2.47 -7.19 7.90
C LEU A 39 -1.69 -7.19 9.20
N GLU A 40 -0.51 -7.78 9.17
CA GLU A 40 0.33 -7.99 10.34
C GLU A 40 1.76 -7.52 10.07
N PHE A 41 2.50 -7.26 11.13
CA PHE A 41 3.83 -6.67 11.07
C PHE A 41 4.77 -7.31 12.06
N ALA A 42 6.03 -7.44 11.66
CA ALA A 42 7.12 -7.91 12.48
C ALA A 42 8.27 -6.91 12.50
N ARG A 43 8.90 -6.76 13.65
CA ARG A 43 10.15 -6.01 13.79
C ARG A 43 11.24 -6.72 13.00
N GLY A 44 12.19 -5.98 12.47
CA GLY A 44 13.27 -6.57 11.68
C GLY A 44 14.27 -7.40 12.50
N ASP A 45 14.36 -7.17 13.80
CA ASP A 45 15.14 -7.96 14.76
C ASP A 45 14.41 -9.22 15.24
N ASP A 46 13.07 -9.26 15.13
CA ASP A 46 12.21 -10.41 15.43
C ASP A 46 11.24 -10.68 14.28
N PRO A 47 11.73 -11.19 13.14
CA PRO A 47 10.95 -11.30 11.91
C PRO A 47 9.90 -12.44 11.92
N GLU A 48 9.86 -13.22 12.98
CA GLU A 48 8.92 -14.34 13.13
C GLU A 48 7.68 -13.97 13.98
N THR A 49 7.77 -12.92 14.79
CA THR A 49 6.68 -12.47 15.66
C THR A 49 5.86 -11.38 15.01
N PHE A 50 4.70 -11.73 14.46
CA PHE A 50 3.78 -10.81 13.81
C PHE A 50 2.69 -10.29 14.75
N SER A 51 2.33 -9.03 14.59
CA SER A 51 1.26 -8.35 15.34
C SER A 51 0.49 -7.36 14.47
N ALA A 52 -0.72 -6.96 14.91
CA ALA A 52 -1.57 -6.03 14.16
C ALA A 52 -1.04 -4.59 14.10
N ASN A 53 -0.13 -4.22 15.00
CA ASN A 53 0.53 -2.90 15.00
C ASN A 53 2.04 -3.12 15.02
N LEU A 54 2.79 -2.11 14.58
CA LEU A 54 4.25 -2.18 14.56
C LEU A 54 4.86 -1.26 15.62
N LEU A 55 5.70 -1.82 16.47
CA LEU A 55 6.66 -1.08 17.29
C LEU A 55 8.01 -1.12 16.57
N SER A 56 8.28 -0.13 15.74
CA SER A 56 9.48 -0.08 14.89
C SER A 56 10.66 0.44 15.68
N ASP A 57 11.61 -0.43 16.02
CA ASP A 57 12.85 -0.03 16.62
C ASP A 57 13.77 0.63 15.58
N VAL A 58 14.24 1.83 15.88
CA VAL A 58 15.10 2.58 14.96
C VAL A 58 16.55 2.09 14.97
N VAL A 59 17.00 1.54 16.11
CA VAL A 59 18.31 0.89 16.28
C VAL A 59 18.19 -0.24 17.27
N THR A 60 18.58 -1.42 16.87
CA THR A 60 18.66 -2.63 17.72
C THR A 60 20.10 -2.99 17.99
N VAL A 61 20.47 -3.31 19.22
CA VAL A 61 21.84 -3.77 19.56
C VAL A 61 21.89 -5.29 19.44
N VAL A 62 22.71 -5.78 18.50
CA VAL A 62 22.96 -7.21 18.29
C VAL A 62 24.46 -7.49 18.56
N ASP A 63 24.75 -8.32 19.54
CA ASP A 63 26.13 -8.63 19.95
C ASP A 63 26.99 -7.36 20.21
N ASP A 64 26.42 -6.39 20.95
CA ASP A 64 27.02 -5.08 21.23
C ASP A 64 27.24 -4.19 19.98
N ILE A 65 26.62 -4.54 18.83
CA ILE A 65 26.75 -3.79 17.58
C ILE A 65 25.40 -3.13 17.23
N PRO A 66 25.34 -1.77 17.16
CA PRO A 66 24.14 -1.09 16.69
C PRO A 66 23.78 -1.48 15.25
N THR A 67 22.65 -2.09 15.06
CA THR A 67 22.16 -2.62 13.78
C THR A 67 20.80 -2.02 13.44
N ILE A 68 20.56 -1.77 12.16
CA ILE A 68 19.30 -1.20 11.68
C ILE A 68 18.66 -2.16 10.67
N PHE A 69 17.49 -2.65 11.00
CA PHE A 69 16.75 -3.62 10.20
C PHE A 69 15.61 -2.98 9.41
N ASN A 70 15.20 -3.64 8.30
CA ASN A 70 13.88 -3.39 7.70
C ASN A 70 12.81 -4.06 8.57
N ASP A 71 11.66 -3.39 8.75
CA ASP A 71 10.53 -4.07 9.35
C ASP A 71 9.65 -4.67 8.26
N LEU A 72 9.05 -5.80 8.58
CA LEU A 72 8.32 -6.62 7.65
C LEU A 72 6.80 -6.44 7.84
N GLY A 73 6.07 -6.57 6.74
CA GLY A 73 4.62 -6.70 6.73
C GLY A 73 4.22 -8.00 6.07
N ARG A 74 3.11 -8.55 6.52
CA ARG A 74 2.45 -9.71 5.94
C ARG A 74 0.98 -9.35 5.72
N VAL A 75 0.48 -9.63 4.53
CA VAL A 75 -0.89 -9.34 4.15
C VAL A 75 -1.57 -10.59 3.61
N THR A 76 -2.79 -10.85 4.05
CA THR A 76 -3.63 -11.92 3.53
C THR A 76 -4.75 -11.32 2.69
N PHE A 77 -4.78 -11.70 1.42
CA PHE A 77 -5.78 -11.26 0.46
C PHE A 77 -6.83 -12.32 0.19
N SER A 78 -8.04 -11.89 -0.15
CA SER A 78 -9.03 -12.68 -0.86
C SER A 78 -9.67 -11.89 -1.99
N LEU A 79 -10.26 -12.62 -2.92
CA LEU A 79 -10.98 -12.07 -4.05
C LEU A 79 -12.49 -12.02 -3.75
N GLY A 80 -13.10 -10.86 -3.93
CA GLY A 80 -14.54 -10.69 -3.90
C GLY A 80 -15.11 -10.53 -5.31
N LEU A 81 -16.28 -11.11 -5.58
CA LEU A 81 -17.04 -10.86 -6.80
C LEU A 81 -18.06 -9.75 -6.57
N LYS A 82 -18.21 -8.82 -7.53
CA LYS A 82 -19.23 -7.78 -7.48
C LYS A 82 -20.64 -8.34 -7.64
N ASP A 83 -20.77 -9.45 -8.38
CA ASP A 83 -21.99 -10.25 -8.46
C ASP A 83 -21.67 -11.67 -7.96
N PRO A 84 -21.92 -11.96 -6.68
CA PRO A 84 -21.64 -13.26 -6.09
C PRO A 84 -22.71 -14.30 -6.45
N GLY A 85 -23.76 -13.96 -7.21
CA GLY A 85 -24.88 -14.83 -7.50
C GLY A 85 -25.85 -15.00 -6.32
N PRO A 86 -26.83 -15.91 -6.43
CA PRO A 86 -27.82 -16.11 -5.38
C PRO A 86 -27.21 -16.77 -4.14
N ALA A 87 -27.70 -16.40 -2.95
CA ALA A 87 -27.17 -16.86 -1.66
C ALA A 87 -27.14 -18.40 -1.50
N GLY A 88 -28.09 -19.13 -2.16
CA GLY A 88 -28.14 -20.59 -2.12
C GLY A 88 -27.18 -21.30 -3.10
N SER A 89 -26.55 -20.56 -4.03
CA SER A 89 -25.63 -21.12 -5.03
C SER A 89 -24.66 -20.02 -5.47
N PRO A 90 -23.69 -19.63 -4.61
CA PRO A 90 -22.76 -18.56 -4.92
C PRO A 90 -21.86 -18.93 -6.12
N THR A 91 -21.61 -17.93 -6.96
CA THR A 91 -20.74 -18.07 -8.12
C THR A 91 -19.28 -18.21 -7.65
N GLN A 92 -18.56 -19.19 -8.20
CA GLN A 92 -17.12 -19.32 -7.97
C GLN A 92 -16.36 -18.38 -8.92
N PRO A 93 -15.27 -17.74 -8.46
CA PRO A 93 -14.43 -16.90 -9.31
C PRO A 93 -13.86 -17.70 -10.49
N ALA A 94 -14.01 -17.17 -11.69
CA ALA A 94 -13.37 -17.69 -12.88
C ALA A 94 -11.92 -17.16 -12.99
N GLN A 95 -11.06 -17.85 -13.73
CA GLN A 95 -9.64 -17.48 -13.85
C GLN A 95 -9.40 -16.05 -14.38
N ASN A 96 -10.26 -15.58 -15.29
CA ASN A 96 -10.19 -14.22 -15.81
C ASN A 96 -10.50 -13.12 -14.77
N GLN A 97 -11.09 -13.51 -13.63
CA GLN A 97 -11.39 -12.62 -12.50
C GLN A 97 -10.29 -12.60 -11.44
N PHE A 98 -9.29 -13.49 -11.53
CA PHE A 98 -8.17 -13.52 -10.60
C PHE A 98 -7.37 -12.21 -10.69
N ILE A 99 -6.89 -11.73 -9.52
CA ILE A 99 -6.21 -10.45 -9.41
C ILE A 99 -4.74 -10.71 -9.14
N THR A 100 -3.87 -10.19 -10.01
CA THR A 100 -2.42 -10.15 -9.75
C THR A 100 -2.06 -8.81 -9.12
N VAL A 101 -1.59 -8.85 -7.88
CA VAL A 101 -1.04 -7.71 -7.15
C VAL A 101 0.46 -7.66 -7.42
N ASP A 102 0.97 -6.52 -7.87
CA ASP A 102 2.36 -6.38 -8.33
C ASP A 102 3.12 -5.22 -7.67
N ARG A 103 2.42 -4.31 -7.01
CA ARG A 103 3.01 -3.13 -6.38
C ARG A 103 2.25 -2.74 -5.12
N TYR A 104 2.96 -2.11 -4.19
CA TYR A 104 2.36 -1.44 -3.03
C TYR A 104 3.02 -0.07 -2.80
N HIS A 105 2.30 0.81 -2.12
CA HIS A 105 2.74 2.12 -1.69
C HIS A 105 2.55 2.26 -0.19
N VAL A 106 3.54 2.79 0.53
CA VAL A 106 3.48 3.04 1.97
C VAL A 106 3.64 4.54 2.22
N ARG A 107 2.69 5.11 2.94
CA ARG A 107 2.70 6.50 3.39
C ARG A 107 2.46 6.57 4.89
N PHE A 108 3.24 7.39 5.58
CA PHE A 108 3.08 7.66 7.00
C PHE A 108 2.43 9.02 7.22
N PHE A 109 1.54 9.09 8.20
CA PHE A 109 0.96 10.36 8.62
C PHE A 109 0.62 10.34 10.10
N ARG A 110 0.55 11.53 10.71
CA ARG A 110 0.20 11.75 12.11
C ARG A 110 -1.23 12.26 12.22
N ALA A 111 -1.93 11.84 13.28
CA ALA A 111 -3.29 12.30 13.56
C ALA A 111 -3.36 13.78 13.95
N ASP A 112 -2.25 14.40 14.38
CA ASP A 112 -2.17 15.81 14.77
C ASP A 112 -2.02 16.78 13.58
N GLY A 113 -1.98 16.27 12.35
CA GLY A 113 -1.90 17.06 11.12
C GLY A 113 -0.49 17.49 10.72
N ARG A 114 0.54 17.22 11.51
CA ARG A 114 1.95 17.47 11.16
C ARG A 114 2.46 16.34 10.28
N ASN A 115 2.55 16.56 8.98
CA ASN A 115 2.81 15.51 7.99
C ASN A 115 3.88 15.90 6.96
N THR A 116 4.79 16.80 7.31
CA THR A 116 5.91 17.14 6.43
C THR A 116 6.89 15.97 6.39
N GLN A 117 7.04 15.37 5.22
CA GLN A 117 7.95 14.25 4.99
C GLN A 117 9.40 14.66 5.24
N GLY A 118 10.17 13.80 5.93
CA GLY A 118 11.55 14.08 6.33
C GLY A 118 11.69 15.05 7.51
N VAL A 119 10.57 15.55 8.07
CA VAL A 119 10.54 16.44 9.25
C VAL A 119 9.64 15.87 10.34
N ASP A 120 8.37 15.63 10.01
CA ASP A 120 7.36 15.15 10.96
C ASP A 120 7.09 13.66 10.83
N VAL A 121 7.24 13.12 9.61
CA VAL A 121 6.99 11.71 9.25
C VAL A 121 8.07 11.23 8.26
N PRO A 122 8.32 9.90 8.19
CA PRO A 122 9.21 9.32 7.18
C PRO A 122 8.73 9.58 5.76
N TYR A 123 9.66 9.53 4.79
CA TYR A 123 9.30 9.59 3.37
C TYR A 123 8.44 8.39 2.96
N GLU A 124 7.41 8.66 2.15
CA GLU A 124 6.64 7.63 1.48
C GLU A 124 7.48 6.87 0.45
N PHE A 125 7.10 5.65 0.12
CA PHE A 125 7.83 4.85 -0.86
C PHE A 125 6.92 3.81 -1.53
N ASP A 126 7.36 3.40 -2.71
CA ASP A 126 6.80 2.26 -3.44
C ASP A 126 7.65 1.02 -3.23
N GLY A 127 7.01 -0.14 -3.20
CA GLY A 127 7.62 -1.45 -3.24
C GLY A 127 6.90 -2.36 -4.21
N ALA A 128 7.50 -3.51 -4.52
CA ALA A 128 6.96 -4.48 -5.45
C ALA A 128 7.05 -5.91 -4.90
N PHE A 129 6.03 -6.69 -5.19
CA PHE A 129 5.99 -8.14 -5.12
C PHE A 129 5.00 -8.63 -6.16
N THR A 130 4.96 -9.91 -6.46
CA THR A 130 3.96 -10.43 -7.39
C THR A 130 3.25 -11.62 -6.77
N VAL A 131 1.93 -11.50 -6.62
CA VAL A 131 1.06 -12.58 -6.13
C VAL A 131 -0.27 -12.55 -6.86
N THR A 132 -0.79 -13.73 -7.20
CA THR A 132 -2.12 -13.86 -7.83
C THR A 132 -3.12 -14.39 -6.82
N VAL A 133 -4.15 -13.60 -6.58
CA VAL A 133 -5.26 -13.90 -5.68
C VAL A 133 -6.38 -14.54 -6.47
N GLY A 134 -6.71 -15.77 -6.14
CA GLY A 134 -7.73 -16.59 -6.79
C GLY A 134 -8.91 -16.89 -5.87
N SER A 135 -9.41 -18.14 -5.94
CA SER A 135 -10.56 -18.61 -5.15
C SER A 135 -10.24 -18.88 -3.68
N SER A 136 -8.97 -19.02 -3.32
CA SER A 136 -8.50 -19.17 -1.94
C SER A 136 -7.75 -17.92 -1.47
N GLN A 137 -7.64 -17.78 -0.15
CA GLN A 137 -6.81 -16.74 0.46
C GLN A 137 -5.35 -16.90 0.04
N THR A 138 -4.68 -15.76 -0.16
CA THR A 138 -3.29 -15.72 -0.60
C THR A 138 -2.51 -14.75 0.27
N GLU A 139 -1.39 -15.21 0.80
CA GLU A 139 -0.50 -14.41 1.64
C GLU A 139 0.66 -13.83 0.82
N ALA A 140 1.11 -12.62 1.18
CA ALA A 140 2.29 -11.99 0.64
C ALA A 140 3.06 -11.21 1.72
N GLY A 141 4.40 -11.33 1.67
CA GLY A 141 5.30 -10.53 2.50
C GLY A 141 5.74 -9.26 1.79
N PHE A 142 5.94 -8.19 2.55
CA PHE A 142 6.43 -6.91 2.04
C PHE A 142 7.26 -6.18 3.10
N THR A 143 7.91 -5.08 2.73
CA THR A 143 8.61 -4.20 3.68
C THR A 143 7.69 -3.03 4.04
N ILE A 144 7.44 -2.83 5.35
CA ILE A 144 6.65 -1.69 5.85
C ILE A 144 7.53 -0.50 6.24
N VAL A 145 8.71 -0.75 6.81
CA VAL A 145 9.70 0.28 7.12
C VAL A 145 11.06 -0.13 6.58
N ARG A 146 11.63 0.72 5.74
CA ARG A 146 12.96 0.48 5.16
C ARG A 146 14.05 0.91 6.15
N ASN A 147 15.13 0.16 6.24
CA ASN A 147 16.29 0.50 7.07
C ASN A 147 16.89 1.87 6.72
N ILE A 148 16.82 2.29 5.46
CA ILE A 148 17.29 3.61 5.03
C ILE A 148 16.46 4.73 5.65
N ALA A 149 15.15 4.56 5.80
CA ALA A 149 14.28 5.54 6.45
C ALA A 149 14.64 5.76 7.92
N LYS A 150 15.10 4.71 8.62
CA LYS A 150 15.57 4.79 10.01
C LYS A 150 16.90 5.56 10.15
N ARG A 151 17.64 5.75 9.05
CA ARG A 151 18.91 6.53 8.99
C ARG A 151 18.69 7.98 8.57
N GLU A 152 17.48 8.38 8.29
CA GLU A 152 17.09 9.71 7.84
C GLU A 152 16.17 10.38 8.86
N ALA A 153 16.06 11.70 8.81
CA ALA A 153 15.08 12.43 9.60
C ALA A 153 13.64 12.07 9.19
N PRO A 154 12.70 12.02 10.12
CA PRO A 154 12.85 12.31 11.57
C PRO A 154 13.34 11.11 12.39
N LEU A 155 13.40 9.89 11.83
CA LEU A 155 13.63 8.64 12.58
C LEU A 155 15.05 8.59 13.17
N GLN A 156 16.07 9.06 12.46
CA GLN A 156 17.45 9.07 12.93
C GLN A 156 17.59 9.80 14.29
N ALA A 157 16.82 10.86 14.51
CA ALA A 157 16.85 11.61 15.75
C ALA A 157 16.33 10.81 16.95
N LEU A 158 15.51 9.79 16.74
CA LEU A 158 14.93 8.97 17.81
C LEU A 158 15.96 7.99 18.41
N SER A 159 17.04 7.69 17.69
CA SER A 159 18.08 6.76 18.17
C SER A 159 18.78 7.19 19.46
N SER A 160 18.73 8.48 19.80
CA SER A 160 19.42 9.07 20.96
C SER A 160 18.51 9.81 21.94
N ASN A 161 17.18 9.78 21.70
CA ASN A 161 16.23 10.46 22.58
C ASN A 161 15.12 9.49 22.99
N GLY A 162 14.64 9.42 24.14
CA GLY A 162 13.56 8.52 24.58
C GLY A 162 12.16 8.93 24.09
N VAL A 163 12.04 9.57 22.91
CA VAL A 163 10.78 10.05 22.34
C VAL A 163 10.19 8.99 21.42
N ILE A 164 8.87 8.78 21.50
CA ILE A 164 8.11 7.94 20.60
C ILE A 164 7.44 8.82 19.53
N LEU A 165 7.65 8.48 18.26
CA LEU A 165 6.95 9.07 17.13
C LEU A 165 5.82 8.13 16.71
N SER A 166 4.59 8.44 17.12
CA SER A 166 3.40 7.68 16.73
C SER A 166 2.88 8.16 15.38
N THR A 167 2.70 7.21 14.47
CA THR A 167 2.17 7.46 13.11
C THR A 167 1.11 6.43 12.73
N ILE A 168 0.40 6.72 11.67
CA ILE A 168 -0.47 5.79 10.95
C ILE A 168 0.21 5.50 9.61
N ALA A 169 0.48 4.25 9.34
CA ALA A 169 0.90 3.80 8.01
C ALA A 169 -0.34 3.47 7.18
N GLU A 170 -0.45 4.08 6.00
CA GLU A 170 -1.42 3.74 4.97
C GLU A 170 -0.70 2.95 3.89
N ILE A 171 -1.16 1.72 3.67
CA ILE A 171 -0.60 0.80 2.70
C ILE A 171 -1.62 0.61 1.59
N THR A 172 -1.27 0.98 0.37
CA THR A 172 -2.10 0.82 -0.81
C THR A 172 -1.50 -0.24 -1.72
N PHE A 173 -2.25 -1.29 -1.99
CA PHE A 173 -1.88 -2.38 -2.88
C PHE A 173 -2.51 -2.17 -4.25
N TYR A 174 -1.73 -2.34 -5.30
CA TYR A 174 -2.13 -2.18 -6.68
C TYR A 174 -1.99 -3.50 -7.43
N GLY A 175 -2.97 -3.80 -8.24
CA GLY A 175 -2.98 -5.00 -9.05
C GLY A 175 -3.90 -4.86 -10.25
N ARG A 176 -4.04 -5.96 -10.99
CA ARG A 176 -4.94 -6.05 -12.14
C ARG A 176 -5.60 -7.42 -12.18
N ASP A 177 -6.85 -7.46 -12.65
CA ASP A 177 -7.47 -8.71 -13.03
C ASP A 177 -6.85 -9.24 -14.34
N GLN A 178 -7.14 -10.50 -14.71
CA GLN A 178 -6.59 -11.12 -15.91
C GLN A 178 -7.13 -10.51 -17.22
N THR A 179 -8.10 -9.61 -17.14
CA THR A 179 -8.64 -8.85 -18.28
C THR A 179 -8.05 -7.44 -18.38
N GLY A 180 -7.15 -7.08 -17.43
CA GLY A 180 -6.39 -5.83 -17.41
C GLY A 180 -7.09 -4.67 -16.69
N HIS A 181 -8.19 -4.91 -15.95
CA HIS A 181 -8.82 -3.89 -15.11
C HIS A 181 -7.97 -3.67 -13.85
N GLU A 182 -7.74 -2.41 -13.54
CA GLU A 182 -7.00 -2.03 -12.35
C GLU A 182 -7.83 -2.26 -11.08
N VAL A 183 -7.16 -2.79 -10.05
CA VAL A 183 -7.71 -3.05 -8.73
C VAL A 183 -6.80 -2.42 -7.68
N VAL A 184 -7.40 -1.72 -6.73
CA VAL A 184 -6.69 -1.07 -5.64
C VAL A 184 -7.37 -1.44 -4.32
N ALA A 185 -6.55 -1.76 -3.31
CA ALA A 185 -7.02 -1.95 -1.94
C ALA A 185 -6.09 -1.21 -0.97
N THR A 186 -6.66 -0.55 0.04
CA THR A 186 -5.91 0.24 1.02
C THR A 186 -6.26 -0.22 2.42
N ALA A 187 -5.23 -0.36 3.26
CA ALA A 187 -5.38 -0.62 4.69
C ALA A 187 -4.52 0.34 5.50
N ARG A 188 -4.83 0.46 6.80
CA ARG A 188 -4.11 1.33 7.74
C ARG A 188 -3.78 0.58 9.01
N THR A 189 -2.63 0.93 9.60
CA THR A 189 -2.18 0.43 10.89
C THR A 189 -1.46 1.52 11.66
N SER A 190 -1.33 1.37 12.99
CA SER A 190 -0.44 2.22 13.77
C SER A 190 0.99 1.71 13.71
N VAL A 191 1.92 2.66 13.59
CA VAL A 191 3.37 2.41 13.65
C VAL A 191 3.97 3.41 14.62
N ASP A 192 4.56 2.91 15.68
CA ASP A 192 5.28 3.67 16.68
C ASP A 192 6.79 3.47 16.49
N PHE A 193 7.48 4.56 16.22
CA PHE A 193 8.94 4.58 16.06
C PHE A 193 9.60 5.09 17.34
N ALA A 194 10.56 4.35 17.85
CA ALA A 194 11.41 4.74 18.96
C ALA A 194 12.71 3.93 18.95
N ASN A 195 13.65 4.27 19.83
CA ASN A 195 14.68 3.35 20.27
C ASN A 195 14.07 2.61 21.49
N PHE A 196 13.51 1.45 21.25
CA PHE A 196 12.98 0.58 22.29
C PHE A 196 14.16 -0.17 22.92
N GLY A 197 14.34 -0.07 24.23
CA GLY A 197 15.50 -0.64 24.92
C GLY A 197 15.67 -2.14 24.62
N ASP A 198 16.88 -2.53 24.28
CA ASP A 198 17.36 -3.89 24.02
C ASP A 198 17.78 -4.58 25.34
#